data_d970949e195a9209c663ece5820c2abd
#
_entry.id   d970949e195a9209c663ece5820c2abd
#
_cell.length_a   1.000
_cell.length_b   1.000
_cell.length_c   1.000
_cell.angle_alpha   90.00
_cell.angle_beta   90.00
_cell.angle_gamma   90.00
#
_symmetry.space_group_name_H-M   'P 1'
#
loop_
_entity.id
_entity.type
_entity.pdbx_description
1 polymer ?
#
loop_
_entity_poly.entity_id
_entity_poly.type
_entity_poly.pdbx_seq_one_letter_code
_entity_poly.pdbx_strand_id
1 'polypeptide(L)'
;FQYSNSGKAFLVGAELEVRKNFGFISKQMEDLVFVANMSYIYSRVNLTSVKNNSSDELIRPMQGQSPYIINLGLNYVHPKWGTGASILYNQTGHRLYATGEVGNPAWYEHWRPLLDFQISQKFWKNRGLIRFTISDLIAQKTIFYQNADLGKERQYQKAKDKVVLSQSNFRNYTLQLSFTF
;
A
#
# COMPACT_ATOMS: atom_id res chain seq x y z
N PHE A 1 -22.24 -8.81 -19.15
CA PHE A 1 -22.12 -7.94 -17.96
C PHE A 1 -23.49 -7.30 -17.72
N GLN A 2 -24.03 -7.47 -16.52
CA GLN A 2 -25.28 -6.84 -16.12
C GLN A 2 -24.96 -5.84 -14.99
N TYR A 3 -25.37 -4.59 -15.17
CA TYR A 3 -25.30 -3.59 -14.12
C TYR A 3 -26.55 -3.71 -13.25
N SER A 4 -26.38 -3.90 -11.97
CA SER A 4 -27.48 -3.84 -11.00
C SER A 4 -27.09 -2.93 -9.85
N ASN A 5 -28.06 -2.25 -9.26
CA ASN A 5 -27.83 -1.50 -8.04
C ASN A 5 -27.49 -2.48 -6.93
N SER A 6 -26.31 -2.29 -6.31
CA SER A 6 -25.98 -2.99 -5.06
C SER A 6 -26.99 -2.57 -3.98
N GLY A 7 -27.18 -3.42 -2.98
CA GLY A 7 -27.93 -3.07 -1.80
C GLY A 7 -27.32 -1.87 -1.04
N LYS A 8 -27.47 -1.85 0.28
CA LYS A 8 -26.89 -0.78 1.11
C LYS A 8 -25.39 -0.95 1.26
N ALA A 9 -24.63 0.16 1.08
CA ALA A 9 -23.20 0.22 1.35
C ALA A 9 -22.93 1.21 2.49
N PHE A 10 -21.96 0.86 3.34
CA PHE A 10 -21.49 1.68 4.45
C PHE A 10 -19.96 1.73 4.42
N LEU A 11 -19.40 2.91 4.66
CA LEU A 11 -17.97 3.11 4.79
C LEU A 11 -17.69 4.11 5.90
N VAL A 12 -16.72 3.78 6.76
CA VAL A 12 -16.18 4.66 7.78
C VAL A 12 -14.70 4.41 7.92
N GLY A 13 -13.94 5.45 8.23
CA GLY A 13 -12.51 5.35 8.40
C GLY A 13 -11.97 6.38 9.39
N ALA A 14 -10.75 6.15 9.83
CA ALA A 14 -9.96 7.05 10.64
C ALA A 14 -8.54 7.14 10.08
N GLU A 15 -7.95 8.30 10.16
CA GLU A 15 -6.57 8.56 9.75
C GLU A 15 -5.76 9.15 10.90
N LEU A 16 -4.51 8.72 10.98
CA LEU A 16 -3.52 9.26 11.90
C LEU A 16 -2.30 9.68 11.10
N GLU A 17 -1.89 10.93 11.25
CA GLU A 17 -0.65 11.44 10.69
C GLU A 17 0.29 11.89 11.82
N VAL A 18 1.54 11.50 11.73
CA VAL A 18 2.60 11.90 12.65
C VAL A 18 3.80 12.37 11.85
N ARG A 19 4.31 13.56 12.18
CA ARG A 19 5.58 14.08 11.68
C ARG A 19 6.41 14.57 12.84
N LYS A 20 7.61 14.02 13.01
CA LYS A 20 8.48 14.34 14.12
C LYS A 20 9.95 14.29 13.71
N ASN A 21 10.73 15.31 14.07
CA ASN A 21 12.19 15.22 14.01
C ASN A 21 12.75 14.56 15.27
N PHE A 22 13.99 14.10 15.19
CA PHE A 22 14.67 13.44 16.31
C PHE A 22 15.57 14.40 17.12
N GLY A 23 15.43 15.69 16.96
CA GLY A 23 16.16 16.72 17.74
C GLY A 23 15.93 16.63 19.26
N PHE A 24 14.81 16.01 19.68
CA PHE A 24 14.53 15.75 21.10
C PHE A 24 15.42 14.66 21.72
N ILE A 25 16.02 13.79 20.89
CA ILE A 25 16.99 12.78 21.34
C ILE A 25 18.40 13.39 21.36
N SER A 26 18.78 14.04 20.27
CA SER A 26 20.07 14.70 20.12
C SER A 26 19.99 15.80 19.08
N LYS A 27 20.69 16.92 19.33
CA LYS A 27 20.80 18.03 18.38
C LYS A 27 21.36 17.59 17.01
N GLN A 28 22.21 16.58 17.00
CA GLN A 28 22.77 16.02 15.77
C GLN A 28 21.73 15.28 14.90
N MET A 29 20.61 14.89 15.49
CA MET A 29 19.51 14.18 14.81
C MET A 29 18.34 15.08 14.44
N GLU A 30 18.45 16.41 14.57
CA GLU A 30 17.37 17.35 14.26
C GLU A 30 16.99 17.32 12.76
N ASP A 31 17.95 16.97 11.91
CA ASP A 31 17.75 16.85 10.45
C ASP A 31 17.15 15.51 10.01
N LEU A 32 16.98 14.57 10.94
CA LEU A 32 16.30 13.29 10.71
C LEU A 32 14.83 13.45 11.06
N VAL A 33 13.96 13.21 10.07
CA VAL A 33 12.51 13.40 10.19
C VAL A 33 11.80 12.09 9.92
N PHE A 34 11.01 11.65 10.89
CA PHE A 34 10.06 10.55 10.73
C PHE A 34 8.70 11.10 10.31
N VAL A 35 8.09 10.42 9.35
CA VAL A 35 6.72 10.69 8.89
C VAL A 35 5.96 9.36 8.89
N ALA A 36 4.78 9.35 9.47
CA ALA A 36 3.88 8.22 9.42
C ALA A 36 2.47 8.71 9.08
N ASN A 37 1.82 8.01 8.16
CA ASN A 37 0.41 8.16 7.87
C ASN A 37 -0.21 6.77 7.89
N MET A 38 -1.25 6.60 8.69
CA MET A 38 -1.97 5.35 8.87
C MET A 38 -3.46 5.59 8.72
N SER A 39 -4.09 4.83 7.84
CA SER A 39 -5.54 4.87 7.64
C SER A 39 -6.12 3.50 7.97
N TYR A 40 -7.21 3.49 8.71
CA TYR A 40 -8.05 2.32 8.93
C TYR A 40 -9.43 2.58 8.33
N ILE A 41 -9.89 1.68 7.48
CA ILE A 41 -11.11 1.87 6.69
C ILE A 41 -11.98 0.61 6.82
N TYR A 42 -13.14 0.77 7.41
CA TYR A 42 -14.17 -0.26 7.45
C TYR A 42 -15.18 0.00 6.35
N SER A 43 -15.39 -0.98 5.49
CA SER A 43 -16.41 -0.93 4.45
C SER A 43 -17.28 -2.19 4.46
N ARG A 44 -18.57 -2.02 4.17
CA ARG A 44 -19.54 -3.10 4.13
C ARG A 44 -20.56 -2.87 3.04
N VAL A 45 -20.69 -3.81 2.14
CA VAL A 45 -21.79 -3.89 1.16
C VAL A 45 -22.71 -5.03 1.57
N ASN A 46 -24.01 -4.75 1.65
CA ASN A 46 -25.03 -5.73 1.98
C ASN A 46 -25.88 -6.01 0.74
N LEU A 47 -25.82 -7.23 0.23
CA LEU A 47 -26.50 -7.69 -0.97
C LEU A 47 -27.74 -8.54 -0.65
N THR A 48 -28.11 -8.72 0.59
CA THR A 48 -29.24 -9.59 1.00
C THR A 48 -30.59 -9.15 0.43
N SER A 49 -30.75 -7.87 0.11
CA SER A 49 -31.98 -7.32 -0.49
C SER A 49 -31.98 -7.31 -2.02
N VAL A 50 -30.88 -7.72 -2.66
CA VAL A 50 -30.77 -7.74 -4.12
C VAL A 50 -31.41 -8.99 -4.69
N LYS A 51 -32.47 -8.83 -5.49
CA LYS A 51 -33.11 -9.93 -6.20
C LYS A 51 -32.12 -10.54 -7.22
N ASN A 52 -32.14 -11.88 -7.31
CA ASN A 52 -31.27 -12.65 -8.21
C ASN A 52 -29.75 -12.45 -7.92
N ASN A 53 -29.39 -12.24 -6.68
CA ASN A 53 -27.98 -12.20 -6.29
C ASN A 53 -27.38 -13.60 -6.36
N SER A 54 -26.37 -13.76 -7.20
CA SER A 54 -25.61 -14.99 -7.41
C SER A 54 -24.31 -15.04 -6.60
N SER A 55 -24.09 -14.11 -5.68
CA SER A 55 -22.86 -14.06 -4.86
C SER A 55 -22.96 -14.96 -3.63
N ASP A 56 -21.95 -15.76 -3.38
CA ASP A 56 -21.81 -16.53 -2.13
C ASP A 56 -21.55 -15.59 -0.92
N GLU A 57 -20.94 -14.43 -1.16
CA GLU A 57 -20.71 -13.42 -0.13
C GLU A 57 -21.82 -12.35 -0.13
N LEU A 58 -22.89 -12.56 0.64
CA LEU A 58 -23.99 -11.59 0.77
C LEU A 58 -23.56 -10.32 1.52
N ILE A 59 -22.54 -10.40 2.34
CA ILE A 59 -21.97 -9.29 3.09
C ILE A 59 -20.46 -9.28 2.86
N ARG A 60 -19.96 -8.26 2.19
CA ARG A 60 -18.56 -8.16 1.78
C ARG A 60 -18.02 -6.74 1.91
N PRO A 61 -16.68 -6.54 1.89
CA PRO A 61 -16.11 -5.22 1.76
C PRO A 61 -16.40 -4.63 0.38
N MET A 62 -16.20 -3.33 0.24
CA MET A 62 -16.22 -2.70 -1.07
C MET A 62 -15.05 -3.22 -1.92
N GLN A 63 -15.33 -3.47 -3.20
CA GLN A 63 -14.31 -3.90 -4.14
C GLN A 63 -13.22 -2.82 -4.28
N GLY A 64 -11.97 -3.25 -4.28
CA GLY A 64 -10.80 -2.37 -4.34
C GLY A 64 -10.43 -1.69 -3.02
N GLN A 65 -11.27 -1.78 -1.98
CA GLN A 65 -11.04 -1.14 -0.70
C GLN A 65 -10.16 -1.99 0.22
N SER A 66 -9.00 -1.45 0.60
CA SER A 66 -8.15 -2.01 1.65
C SER A 66 -8.63 -1.64 3.03
N PRO A 67 -8.59 -2.56 4.02
CA PRO A 67 -8.99 -2.27 5.39
C PRO A 67 -8.00 -1.34 6.12
N TYR A 68 -6.76 -1.27 5.67
CA TYR A 68 -5.75 -0.35 6.19
C TYR A 68 -4.73 0.05 5.13
N ILE A 69 -4.14 1.22 5.32
CA ILE A 69 -3.00 1.73 4.56
C ILE A 69 -1.99 2.25 5.58
N ILE A 70 -0.72 1.89 5.40
CA ILE A 70 0.39 2.33 6.24
C ILE A 70 1.46 2.94 5.33
N ASN A 71 1.83 4.18 5.61
CA ASN A 71 2.94 4.87 4.98
C ASN A 71 3.90 5.33 6.07
N LEU A 72 5.15 4.90 5.98
CA LEU A 72 6.21 5.32 6.89
C LEU A 72 7.35 5.91 6.08
N GLY A 73 7.90 7.00 6.55
CA GLY A 73 9.04 7.67 5.93
C GLY A 73 10.07 8.06 6.96
N LEU A 74 11.34 7.82 6.65
CA LEU A 74 12.47 8.35 7.39
C LEU A 74 13.30 9.17 6.41
N ASN A 75 13.41 10.47 6.67
CA ASN A 75 14.08 11.42 5.80
C ASN A 75 15.20 12.12 6.55
N TYR A 76 16.36 12.19 5.93
CA TYR A 76 17.52 12.90 6.42
C TYR A 76 18.04 13.85 5.35
N VAL A 77 18.33 15.09 5.73
CA VAL A 77 18.95 16.08 4.84
C VAL A 77 20.02 16.83 5.62
N HIS A 78 21.29 16.60 5.26
CA HIS A 78 22.39 17.32 5.88
C HIS A 78 22.47 18.76 5.34
N PRO A 79 22.30 19.79 6.20
CA PRO A 79 22.11 21.18 5.74
C PRO A 79 23.35 21.78 5.05
N LYS A 80 24.55 21.40 5.51
CA LYS A 80 25.80 21.94 4.97
C LYS A 80 26.30 21.20 3.74
N TRP A 81 26.17 19.88 3.71
CA TRP A 81 26.74 19.05 2.63
C TRP A 81 25.77 18.86 1.46
N GLY A 82 24.48 19.16 1.67
CA GLY A 82 23.46 18.93 0.65
C GLY A 82 23.22 17.46 0.34
N THR A 83 23.68 16.55 1.22
CA THR A 83 23.39 15.13 1.16
C THR A 83 21.99 14.88 1.70
N GLY A 84 21.18 14.14 0.97
CA GLY A 84 19.85 13.68 1.41
C GLY A 84 19.74 12.18 1.32
N ALA A 85 19.06 11.54 2.28
CA ALA A 85 18.71 10.14 2.25
C ALA A 85 17.27 9.95 2.71
N SER A 86 16.54 9.03 2.10
CA SER A 86 15.20 8.67 2.54
C SER A 86 14.92 7.18 2.39
N ILE A 87 14.14 6.66 3.32
CA ILE A 87 13.56 5.32 3.27
C ILE A 87 12.06 5.50 3.38
N LEU A 88 11.32 4.94 2.43
CA LEU A 88 9.86 5.00 2.39
C LEU A 88 9.31 3.58 2.41
N TYR A 89 8.39 3.34 3.31
CA TYR A 89 7.66 2.09 3.42
C TYR A 89 6.18 2.36 3.17
N ASN A 90 5.57 1.58 2.30
CA ASN A 90 4.14 1.61 2.05
C ASN A 90 3.59 0.20 2.15
N GLN A 91 2.45 0.03 2.78
CA GLN A 91 1.71 -1.22 2.82
C GLN A 91 0.22 -0.96 2.78
N THR A 92 -0.47 -1.64 1.87
CA THR A 92 -1.93 -1.75 1.86
C THR A 92 -2.36 -3.10 2.40
N GLY A 93 -3.50 -3.19 3.07
CA GLY A 93 -4.09 -4.45 3.48
C GLY A 93 -4.60 -5.26 2.28
N HIS A 94 -4.98 -6.51 2.54
CA HIS A 94 -5.66 -7.32 1.53
C HIS A 94 -6.96 -6.64 1.09
N ARG A 95 -7.34 -6.81 -0.18
CA ARG A 95 -8.56 -6.21 -0.72
C ARG A 95 -9.29 -7.15 -1.66
N LEU A 96 -10.60 -7.00 -1.70
CA LEU A 96 -11.43 -7.68 -2.68
C LEU A 96 -11.09 -7.17 -4.09
N TYR A 97 -10.54 -8.03 -4.93
CA TYR A 97 -10.20 -7.70 -6.31
C TYR A 97 -11.38 -7.92 -7.26
N ALA A 98 -11.98 -9.10 -7.20
CA ALA A 98 -13.16 -9.45 -7.99
C ALA A 98 -14.18 -10.18 -7.14
N THR A 99 -15.45 -9.85 -7.36
CA THR A 99 -16.57 -10.51 -6.67
C THR A 99 -16.75 -11.93 -7.18
N GLY A 100 -17.04 -12.86 -6.28
CA GLY A 100 -17.40 -14.22 -6.63
C GLY A 100 -18.85 -14.36 -7.04
N GLU A 101 -19.16 -15.54 -7.57
CA GLU A 101 -20.49 -16.04 -7.88
C GLU A 101 -20.67 -17.39 -7.19
N VAL A 102 -21.89 -17.90 -7.13
CA VAL A 102 -22.17 -19.23 -6.54
C VAL A 102 -21.31 -20.30 -7.22
N GLY A 103 -20.51 -21.01 -6.42
CA GLY A 103 -19.57 -22.01 -6.90
C GLY A 103 -18.24 -21.45 -7.44
N ASN A 104 -18.05 -20.14 -7.48
CA ASN A 104 -16.80 -19.50 -7.89
C ASN A 104 -16.42 -18.41 -6.88
N PRO A 105 -15.60 -18.71 -5.87
CA PRO A 105 -15.28 -17.79 -4.78
C PRO A 105 -14.67 -16.47 -5.25
N ALA A 106 -14.86 -15.41 -4.47
CA ALA A 106 -14.29 -14.11 -4.71
C ALA A 106 -12.76 -14.13 -4.73
N TRP A 107 -12.19 -13.24 -5.52
CA TRP A 107 -10.73 -13.08 -5.61
C TRP A 107 -10.30 -11.93 -4.74
N TYR A 108 -9.25 -12.18 -3.96
CA TYR A 108 -8.61 -11.19 -3.11
C TYR A 108 -7.17 -10.95 -3.55
N GLU A 109 -6.73 -9.72 -3.43
CA GLU A 109 -5.32 -9.37 -3.56
C GLU A 109 -4.67 -9.43 -2.18
N HIS A 110 -3.57 -10.17 -2.08
CA HIS A 110 -2.78 -10.26 -0.86
C HIS A 110 -2.04 -8.94 -0.60
N TRP A 111 -1.90 -8.57 0.67
CA TRP A 111 -1.13 -7.39 1.05
C TRP A 111 0.33 -7.51 0.57
N ARG A 112 0.90 -6.39 0.15
CA ARG A 112 2.26 -6.32 -0.33
C ARG A 112 2.95 -5.05 0.21
N PRO A 113 4.10 -5.20 0.94
CA PRO A 113 4.91 -4.06 1.33
C PRO A 113 5.74 -3.57 0.14
N LEU A 114 5.85 -2.26 0.03
CA LEU A 114 6.78 -1.56 -0.82
C LEU A 114 7.82 -0.87 0.06
N LEU A 115 9.08 -1.01 -0.29
CA LEU A 115 10.18 -0.33 0.38
C LEU A 115 11.04 0.35 -0.68
N ASP A 116 11.12 1.67 -0.57
CA ASP A 116 11.92 2.50 -1.45
C ASP A 116 13.08 3.12 -0.66
N PHE A 117 14.23 3.19 -1.30
CA PHE A 117 15.40 3.87 -0.79
C PHE A 117 15.87 4.93 -1.78
N GLN A 118 16.22 6.10 -1.28
CA GLN A 118 16.76 7.18 -2.09
C GLN A 118 17.93 7.83 -1.39
N ILE A 119 18.99 8.12 -2.16
CA ILE A 119 20.09 8.98 -1.75
C ILE A 119 20.29 10.08 -2.78
N SER A 120 20.60 11.27 -2.33
CA SER A 120 20.85 12.41 -3.20
C SER A 120 21.99 13.26 -2.67
N GLN A 121 22.72 13.90 -3.60
CA GLN A 121 23.82 14.79 -3.29
C GLN A 121 23.72 16.04 -4.14
N LYS A 122 23.70 17.20 -3.50
CA LYS A 122 23.89 18.48 -4.16
C LYS A 122 25.39 18.71 -4.42
N PHE A 123 25.69 19.28 -5.53
CA PHE A 123 27.07 19.64 -5.89
C PHE A 123 27.10 20.96 -6.66
N TRP A 124 28.32 21.44 -6.98
CA TRP A 124 28.53 22.66 -7.76
C TRP A 124 27.78 23.89 -7.21
N LYS A 125 28.02 24.22 -5.92
CA LYS A 125 27.36 25.33 -5.20
C LYS A 125 25.82 25.24 -5.23
N ASN A 126 25.28 24.01 -5.08
CA ASN A 126 23.85 23.68 -5.13
C ASN A 126 23.18 23.84 -6.51
N ARG A 127 23.94 24.03 -7.60
CA ARG A 127 23.39 24.10 -8.95
C ARG A 127 23.18 22.71 -9.57
N GLY A 128 23.88 21.69 -9.11
CA GLY A 128 23.74 20.33 -9.53
C GLY A 128 23.13 19.45 -8.42
N LEU A 129 22.34 18.47 -8.81
CA LEU A 129 21.81 17.42 -7.96
C LEU A 129 21.94 16.07 -8.66
N ILE A 130 22.57 15.12 -8.01
CA ILE A 130 22.53 13.71 -8.37
C ILE A 130 21.64 12.98 -7.38
N ARG A 131 20.76 12.11 -7.88
CA ARG A 131 19.84 11.30 -7.06
C ARG A 131 19.85 9.87 -7.57
N PHE A 132 20.01 8.94 -6.65
CA PHE A 132 19.88 7.52 -6.91
C PHE A 132 18.70 6.97 -6.11
N THR A 133 17.79 6.25 -6.77
CA THR A 133 16.59 5.68 -6.16
C THR A 133 16.53 4.19 -6.49
N ILE A 134 16.22 3.39 -5.47
CA ILE A 134 15.85 1.99 -5.61
C ILE A 134 14.39 1.88 -5.18
N SER A 135 13.51 1.56 -6.11
CA SER A 135 12.09 1.34 -5.80
C SER A 135 11.79 -0.14 -5.72
N ASP A 136 10.88 -0.49 -4.81
CA ASP A 136 10.45 -1.86 -4.52
C ASP A 136 11.63 -2.78 -4.13
N LEU A 137 12.40 -2.36 -3.13
CA LEU A 137 13.60 -3.07 -2.67
C LEU A 137 13.30 -4.51 -2.22
N ILE A 138 12.11 -4.76 -1.67
CA ILE A 138 11.66 -6.08 -1.22
C ILE A 138 11.32 -6.96 -2.41
N ALA A 139 10.75 -6.40 -3.49
CA ALA A 139 10.32 -7.09 -4.71
C ALA A 139 9.39 -8.28 -4.43
N GLN A 140 8.50 -8.16 -3.43
CA GLN A 140 7.54 -9.22 -3.10
C GLN A 140 6.58 -9.44 -4.25
N LYS A 141 6.23 -10.70 -4.51
CA LYS A 141 5.22 -11.06 -5.53
C LYS A 141 3.86 -10.48 -5.17
N THR A 142 3.14 -10.03 -6.19
CA THR A 142 1.70 -9.76 -6.08
C THR A 142 0.95 -11.06 -6.23
N ILE A 143 0.09 -11.39 -5.29
CA ILE A 143 -0.65 -12.66 -5.25
C ILE A 143 -2.14 -12.34 -5.22
N PHE A 144 -2.86 -12.93 -6.17
CA PHE A 144 -4.32 -12.96 -6.18
C PHE A 144 -4.78 -14.38 -5.88
N TYR A 145 -5.73 -14.53 -4.98
CA TYR A 145 -6.22 -15.81 -4.51
C TYR A 145 -7.74 -15.86 -4.39
N GLN A 146 -8.31 -17.04 -4.58
CA GLN A 146 -9.68 -17.33 -4.25
C GLN A 146 -9.77 -17.69 -2.76
N ASN A 147 -10.64 -17.01 -2.03
CA ASN A 147 -10.83 -17.23 -0.61
C ASN A 147 -11.74 -18.44 -0.36
N ALA A 148 -11.19 -19.49 0.23
CA ALA A 148 -11.90 -20.74 0.49
C ALA A 148 -12.97 -20.63 1.60
N ASP A 149 -12.85 -19.66 2.50
CA ASP A 149 -13.75 -19.48 3.64
C ASP A 149 -14.95 -18.55 3.34
N LEU A 150 -15.23 -18.25 2.06
CA LEU A 150 -16.35 -17.43 1.59
C LEU A 150 -16.44 -16.07 2.34
N GLY A 151 -15.30 -15.43 2.52
CA GLY A 151 -15.20 -14.11 3.14
C GLY A 151 -15.24 -14.07 4.67
N LYS A 152 -15.27 -15.20 5.36
CA LYS A 152 -15.19 -15.23 6.83
C LYS A 152 -13.80 -14.85 7.31
N GLU A 153 -12.77 -15.48 6.74
CA GLU A 153 -11.38 -15.10 6.93
C GLU A 153 -10.77 -14.72 5.59
N ARG A 154 -10.55 -13.43 5.36
CA ARG A 154 -10.14 -12.88 4.06
C ARG A 154 -8.63 -12.80 3.89
N GLN A 155 -7.85 -13.05 4.94
CA GLN A 155 -6.39 -13.12 4.83
C GLN A 155 -5.97 -14.39 4.09
N TYR A 156 -4.95 -14.24 3.25
CA TYR A 156 -4.40 -15.37 2.49
C TYR A 156 -3.91 -16.50 3.39
N GLN A 157 -4.48 -17.67 3.19
CA GLN A 157 -4.12 -18.92 3.88
C GLN A 157 -3.57 -19.91 2.87
N LYS A 158 -2.23 -20.03 2.80
CA LYS A 158 -1.53 -20.89 1.82
C LYS A 158 -2.04 -22.34 1.77
N ALA A 159 -2.54 -22.87 2.88
CA ALA A 159 -3.03 -24.24 2.98
C ALA A 159 -4.45 -24.43 2.44
N LYS A 160 -5.25 -23.36 2.35
CA LYS A 160 -6.68 -23.43 1.99
C LYS A 160 -7.00 -22.68 0.70
N ASP A 161 -6.39 -21.50 0.51
CA ASP A 161 -6.73 -20.61 -0.59
C ASP A 161 -6.01 -21.02 -1.88
N LYS A 162 -6.73 -20.93 -2.97
CA LYS A 162 -6.18 -21.21 -4.30
C LYS A 162 -5.58 -19.95 -4.90
N VAL A 163 -4.28 -19.94 -5.16
CA VAL A 163 -3.63 -18.87 -5.92
C VAL A 163 -4.13 -18.91 -7.36
N VAL A 164 -4.71 -17.80 -7.82
CA VAL A 164 -5.23 -17.64 -9.18
C VAL A 164 -4.19 -16.97 -10.08
N LEU A 165 -3.52 -15.94 -9.56
CA LEU A 165 -2.49 -15.21 -10.29
C LEU A 165 -1.35 -14.86 -9.31
N SER A 166 -0.13 -15.07 -9.77
CA SER A 166 1.07 -14.64 -9.08
C SER A 166 1.96 -13.89 -10.06
N GLN A 167 2.18 -12.60 -9.79
CA GLN A 167 3.02 -11.73 -10.59
C GLN A 167 4.33 -11.45 -9.86
N SER A 168 5.46 -11.69 -10.52
CA SER A 168 6.77 -11.29 -10.01
C SER A 168 6.97 -9.79 -10.22
N ASN A 169 7.43 -9.13 -9.18
CA ASN A 169 7.81 -7.72 -9.23
C ASN A 169 9.34 -7.60 -9.20
N PHE A 170 9.85 -6.51 -9.73
CA PHE A 170 11.28 -6.27 -9.86
C PHE A 170 11.64 -4.95 -9.19
N ARG A 171 12.88 -4.87 -8.72
CA ARG A 171 13.47 -3.63 -8.24
C ARG A 171 13.73 -2.71 -9.43
N ASN A 172 13.39 -1.44 -9.27
CA ASN A 172 13.71 -0.41 -10.25
C ASN A 172 14.84 0.47 -9.72
N TYR A 173 15.83 0.71 -10.55
CA TYR A 173 16.98 1.56 -10.24
C TYR A 173 16.92 2.79 -11.12
N THR A 174 16.90 3.97 -10.52
CA THR A 174 16.83 5.25 -11.23
C THR A 174 17.98 6.13 -10.82
N LEU A 175 18.72 6.64 -11.79
CA LEU A 175 19.73 7.68 -11.60
C LEU A 175 19.24 8.96 -12.28
N GLN A 176 19.11 10.03 -11.51
CA GLN A 176 18.69 11.33 -11.99
C GLN A 176 19.81 12.34 -11.80
N LEU A 177 20.06 13.14 -12.82
CA LEU A 177 20.97 14.27 -12.79
C LEU A 177 20.18 15.53 -13.16
N SER A 178 20.26 16.56 -12.33
CA SER A 178 19.52 17.81 -12.52
C SER A 178 20.49 19.00 -12.38
N PHE A 179 20.31 20.03 -13.23
CA PHE A 179 21.05 21.27 -13.17
C PHE A 179 20.10 22.47 -13.18
N THR A 180 20.46 23.48 -12.40
CA THR A 180 19.79 24.79 -12.40
C THR A 180 20.78 25.84 -12.88
N PHE A 181 20.42 26.54 -13.92
CA PHE A 181 21.23 27.59 -14.57
C PHE A 181 20.97 28.96 -13.97
#